data_9f66ebcc99cdfeaf4ddf928103b2a503
#
_entry.id   9f66ebcc99cdfeaf4ddf928103b2a503
#
_cell.length_a   1.000
_cell.length_b   1.000
_cell.length_c   1.000
_cell.angle_alpha   90.00
_cell.angle_beta   90.00
_cell.angle_gamma   90.00
#
_symmetry.space_group_name_H-M   'P 1'
#
loop_
_entity.id
_entity.type
_entity.pdbx_description
1 polymer ?
#
loop_
_entity_poly.entity_id
_entity_poly.type
_entity_poly.pdbx_seq_one_letter_code
_entity_poly.pdbx_strand_id
1 'polypeptide(L)'
;MDKVCLIGGLRSYIGLTGGVYRHVPAELLGAAVLKAVTEKYNVVPQQIICGNGVGAGGNIARLAALEAGLPESIPAVSVDVQCGSGLEAVAMAAAKIEAGEADVIIAGGFESTSTQPRRGYNANHPDYKGEETYSVAKFMPGIHRETVMLEGAELTAEREHISRAESDPWVLRSHKLAAQAAADGALSDIIVSCFGAVRDEGIRPKMSQRLLDRLPCVLEGGRFTNAANACLTNDGAAFVLLASEGYAKAHNLAVQAKVRHSAAAGGDPLVSPKSAILALNALLQRAGLSHTQIDCFELNEAFAVIDVLFSRAFPGHEDGYNVFGGALAYGHPYGASGAIILLHLLKSLQKRGGRFGAASVAAAGGVGTALLIERC
;
A
#
# COMPACT_ATOMS: atom_id res chain seq x y z
N MET A 1 -7.85 1.69 20.22
CA MET A 1 -7.47 3.07 19.81
C MET A 1 -8.73 3.91 19.64
N ASP A 2 -9.29 4.40 20.74
CA ASP A 2 -10.57 5.14 20.68
C ASP A 2 -10.40 6.64 20.40
N LYS A 3 -9.20 7.16 20.61
CA LYS A 3 -8.88 8.59 20.52
C LYS A 3 -8.28 9.03 19.19
N VAL A 4 -8.05 8.11 18.26
CA VAL A 4 -7.33 8.41 17.01
C VAL A 4 -8.30 8.64 15.88
N CYS A 5 -8.33 9.88 15.40
CA CYS A 5 -9.15 10.34 14.31
C CYS A 5 -8.37 10.32 12.98
N LEU A 6 -8.95 9.69 11.96
CA LEU A 6 -8.52 9.81 10.56
C LEU A 6 -9.29 10.99 9.95
N ILE A 7 -8.56 12.05 9.66
CA ILE A 7 -9.12 13.29 9.10
C ILE A 7 -9.30 13.16 7.58
N GLY A 8 -8.40 12.44 6.93
CA GLY A 8 -8.38 12.20 5.50
C GLY A 8 -6.94 12.16 4.98
N GLY A 9 -6.75 12.41 3.71
CA GLY A 9 -5.43 12.38 3.12
C GLY A 9 -5.45 12.63 1.62
N LEU A 10 -4.28 12.51 1.01
CA LEU A 10 -4.09 12.65 -0.42
C LEU A 10 -3.08 11.63 -0.95
N ARG A 11 -3.22 11.28 -2.23
CA ARG A 11 -2.24 10.52 -2.98
C ARG A 11 -1.88 11.22 -4.29
N SER A 12 -0.70 10.97 -4.83
CA SER A 12 -0.40 11.28 -6.23
C SER A 12 -1.20 10.37 -7.17
N TYR A 13 -1.23 10.67 -8.45
CA TYR A 13 -1.43 9.61 -9.45
C TYR A 13 -0.33 8.54 -9.31
N ILE A 14 -0.59 7.32 -9.75
CA ILE A 14 0.36 6.22 -9.69
C ILE A 14 0.99 6.08 -11.08
N GLY A 15 2.31 6.32 -11.16
CA GLY A 15 3.10 6.22 -12.37
C GLY A 15 3.65 4.80 -12.57
N LEU A 16 3.86 4.40 -13.82
CA LEU A 16 4.63 3.20 -14.16
C LEU A 16 6.12 3.45 -13.94
N THR A 17 6.87 2.42 -13.63
CA THR A 17 8.34 2.48 -13.70
C THR A 17 8.76 2.91 -15.11
N GLY A 18 9.55 3.98 -15.21
CA GLY A 18 9.92 4.60 -16.48
C GLY A 18 8.81 5.47 -17.13
N GLY A 19 7.67 5.66 -16.43
CA GLY A 19 6.53 6.45 -16.88
C GLY A 19 6.63 7.94 -16.58
N VAL A 20 5.53 8.56 -16.16
CA VAL A 20 5.42 10.01 -15.95
C VAL A 20 6.41 10.54 -14.90
N TYR A 21 6.74 9.74 -13.88
CA TYR A 21 7.67 10.12 -12.81
C TYR A 21 9.12 9.62 -13.02
N ARG A 22 9.50 9.14 -14.20
CA ARG A 22 10.81 8.52 -14.46
C ARG A 22 12.05 9.33 -14.06
N HIS A 23 11.90 10.64 -13.91
CA HIS A 23 12.96 11.55 -13.50
C HIS A 23 12.69 12.24 -12.17
N VAL A 24 11.68 11.79 -11.42
CA VAL A 24 11.28 12.36 -10.14
C VAL A 24 11.84 11.49 -9.01
N PRO A 25 12.81 12.00 -8.24
CA PRO A 25 13.27 11.32 -7.03
C PRO A 25 12.13 11.06 -6.05
N ALA A 26 12.22 9.94 -5.33
CA ALA A 26 11.15 9.51 -4.42
C ALA A 26 10.81 10.58 -3.37
N GLU A 27 11.83 11.25 -2.81
CA GLU A 27 11.68 12.31 -1.80
C GLU A 27 10.91 13.53 -2.35
N LEU A 28 11.12 13.90 -3.62
CA LEU A 28 10.38 15.01 -4.23
C LEU A 28 8.92 14.64 -4.49
N LEU A 29 8.65 13.39 -4.88
CA LEU A 29 7.29 12.90 -5.02
C LEU A 29 6.57 12.88 -3.67
N GLY A 30 7.25 12.39 -2.63
CA GLY A 30 6.76 12.45 -1.25
C GLY A 30 6.51 13.88 -0.78
N ALA A 31 7.46 14.79 -1.02
CA ALA A 31 7.37 16.20 -0.65
C ALA A 31 6.14 16.90 -1.27
N ALA A 32 5.87 16.64 -2.55
CA ALA A 32 4.72 17.24 -3.23
C ALA A 32 3.38 16.87 -2.57
N VAL A 33 3.21 15.59 -2.19
CA VAL A 33 1.98 15.14 -1.53
C VAL A 33 1.93 15.57 -0.05
N LEU A 34 3.06 15.55 0.68
CA LEU A 34 3.14 16.09 2.06
C LEU A 34 2.70 17.55 2.10
N LYS A 35 3.25 18.36 1.19
CA LYS A 35 2.90 19.78 1.08
C LYS A 35 1.40 19.95 0.80
N ALA A 36 0.86 19.20 -0.16
CA ALA A 36 -0.56 19.25 -0.49
C ALA A 36 -1.48 18.85 0.68
N VAL A 37 -1.08 17.86 1.50
CA VAL A 37 -1.84 17.46 2.71
C VAL A 37 -1.81 18.58 3.73
N THR A 38 -0.65 19.18 4.02
CA THR A 38 -0.55 20.28 5.00
C THR A 38 -1.36 21.50 4.57
N GLU A 39 -1.33 21.85 3.27
CA GLU A 39 -2.10 22.95 2.71
C GLU A 39 -3.61 22.66 2.74
N LYS A 40 -4.05 21.47 2.31
CA LYS A 40 -5.48 21.09 2.28
C LYS A 40 -6.13 21.17 3.65
N TYR A 41 -5.44 20.71 4.68
CA TYR A 41 -6.01 20.66 6.03
C TYR A 41 -5.58 21.83 6.91
N ASN A 42 -4.74 22.71 6.40
CA ASN A 42 -4.17 23.85 7.14
C ASN A 42 -3.58 23.44 8.49
N VAL A 43 -2.76 22.38 8.48
CA VAL A 43 -2.19 21.77 9.69
C VAL A 43 -0.69 21.64 9.58
N VAL A 44 0.02 22.01 10.65
CA VAL A 44 1.44 21.72 10.84
C VAL A 44 1.53 20.46 11.72
N PRO A 45 2.01 19.32 11.20
CA PRO A 45 2.10 18.09 11.99
C PRO A 45 3.19 18.18 13.05
N GLN A 46 3.03 17.48 14.16
CA GLN A 46 4.06 17.35 15.18
C GLN A 46 5.11 16.29 14.83
N GLN A 47 4.76 15.34 13.95
CA GLN A 47 5.66 14.31 13.45
C GLN A 47 5.20 13.81 12.08
N ILE A 48 6.15 13.28 11.30
CA ILE A 48 5.90 12.60 10.02
C ILE A 48 6.46 11.19 10.09
N ILE A 49 5.66 10.19 9.66
CA ILE A 49 6.08 8.79 9.60
C ILE A 49 5.84 8.27 8.18
N CYS A 50 6.91 7.90 7.48
CA CYS A 50 6.82 7.52 6.07
C CYS A 50 7.33 6.11 5.82
N GLY A 51 6.54 5.31 5.12
CA GLY A 51 6.98 4.09 4.48
C GLY A 51 7.83 4.36 3.24
N ASN A 52 8.95 3.64 3.10
CA ASN A 52 9.77 3.61 1.90
C ASN A 52 10.61 2.33 1.90
N GLY A 53 10.51 1.50 0.86
CA GLY A 53 11.13 0.18 0.82
C GLY A 53 12.33 0.07 -0.13
N VAL A 54 12.32 0.80 -1.25
CA VAL A 54 13.38 0.68 -2.27
C VAL A 54 14.22 1.95 -2.46
N GLY A 55 13.95 3.00 -1.69
CA GLY A 55 14.69 4.27 -1.77
C GLY A 55 16.15 4.18 -1.29
N ALA A 56 16.81 5.33 -1.29
CA ALA A 56 18.23 5.45 -0.99
C ALA A 56 18.61 5.20 0.48
N GLY A 57 17.63 5.08 1.39
CA GLY A 57 17.86 5.01 2.83
C GLY A 57 18.16 6.38 3.45
N GLY A 58 18.85 6.41 4.58
CA GLY A 58 19.29 7.66 5.21
C GLY A 58 18.18 8.53 5.79
N ASN A 59 17.08 7.92 6.25
CA ASN A 59 15.88 8.63 6.71
C ASN A 59 15.29 9.57 5.64
N ILE A 60 15.01 9.00 4.49
CA ILE A 60 14.45 9.70 3.33
C ILE A 60 13.13 10.43 3.66
N ALA A 61 12.39 10.02 4.69
CA ALA A 61 11.21 10.73 5.21
C ALA A 61 11.57 12.14 5.68
N ARG A 62 12.72 12.29 6.36
CA ARG A 62 13.19 13.60 6.80
C ARG A 62 13.57 14.48 5.62
N LEU A 63 14.22 13.92 4.61
CA LEU A 63 14.55 14.62 3.38
C LEU A 63 13.28 15.11 2.67
N ALA A 64 12.28 14.26 2.49
CA ALA A 64 11.00 14.64 1.89
C ALA A 64 10.28 15.74 2.68
N ALA A 65 10.32 15.71 4.02
CA ALA A 65 9.72 16.76 4.86
C ALA A 65 10.40 18.12 4.64
N LEU A 66 11.72 18.15 4.54
CA LEU A 66 12.49 19.38 4.25
C LEU A 66 12.26 19.89 2.83
N GLU A 67 12.23 19.00 1.83
CA GLU A 67 11.89 19.35 0.45
C GLU A 67 10.44 19.88 0.31
N ALA A 68 9.52 19.43 1.18
CA ALA A 68 8.17 19.99 1.25
C ALA A 68 8.13 21.41 1.84
N GLY A 69 9.26 21.93 2.34
CA GLY A 69 9.34 23.24 3.01
C GLY A 69 8.72 23.23 4.41
N LEU A 70 8.59 22.07 5.04
CA LEU A 70 8.05 22.00 6.39
C LEU A 70 9.08 22.47 7.42
N PRO A 71 8.64 22.99 8.59
CA PRO A 71 9.54 23.47 9.63
C PRO A 71 10.59 22.43 10.05
N GLU A 72 11.83 22.87 10.22
CA GLU A 72 12.94 22.01 10.65
C GLU A 72 12.73 21.38 12.03
N SER A 73 11.84 21.95 12.84
CA SER A 73 11.46 21.41 14.14
C SER A 73 10.61 20.14 14.09
N ILE A 74 10.02 19.80 12.92
CA ILE A 74 9.17 18.60 12.77
C ILE A 74 10.05 17.38 12.54
N PRO A 75 10.11 16.43 13.49
CA PRO A 75 10.82 15.18 13.29
C PRO A 75 10.10 14.30 12.25
N ALA A 76 10.89 13.56 11.47
CA ALA A 76 10.38 12.57 10.54
C ALA A 76 11.15 11.26 10.66
N VAL A 77 10.49 10.13 10.39
CA VAL A 77 11.10 8.80 10.43
C VAL A 77 10.66 7.96 9.24
N SER A 78 11.62 7.22 8.66
CA SER A 78 11.35 6.23 7.62
C SER A 78 11.11 4.86 8.23
N VAL A 79 10.13 4.15 7.71
CA VAL A 79 9.75 2.78 8.09
C VAL A 79 9.92 1.88 6.88
N ASP A 80 10.60 0.75 7.04
CA ASP A 80 10.71 -0.30 6.03
C ASP A 80 10.19 -1.63 6.58
N VAL A 81 9.02 -2.01 6.10
CA VAL A 81 8.39 -3.32 6.20
C VAL A 81 8.02 -3.75 4.77
N GLN A 82 8.89 -3.41 3.82
CA GLN A 82 8.66 -3.65 2.40
C GLN A 82 7.29 -3.07 1.95
N CYS A 83 6.46 -3.86 1.27
CA CYS A 83 5.11 -3.49 0.80
C CYS A 83 4.18 -2.98 1.91
N GLY A 84 4.39 -3.42 3.16
CA GLY A 84 3.59 -3.04 4.33
C GLY A 84 3.94 -1.68 4.94
N SER A 85 5.04 -1.05 4.51
CA SER A 85 5.63 0.12 5.16
C SER A 85 4.67 1.30 5.35
N GLY A 86 3.86 1.60 4.33
CA GLY A 86 2.90 2.71 4.40
C GLY A 86 1.77 2.48 5.40
N LEU A 87 1.26 1.25 5.50
CA LEU A 87 0.21 0.92 6.46
C LEU A 87 0.76 0.83 7.88
N GLU A 88 1.99 0.31 8.04
CA GLU A 88 2.69 0.27 9.32
C GLU A 88 3.02 1.68 9.83
N ALA A 89 3.42 2.60 8.95
CA ALA A 89 3.61 4.00 9.29
C ALA A 89 2.33 4.63 9.88
N VAL A 90 1.16 4.30 9.32
CA VAL A 90 -0.14 4.73 9.85
C VAL A 90 -0.44 4.08 11.21
N ALA A 91 -0.15 2.78 11.36
CA ALA A 91 -0.34 2.05 12.62
C ALA A 91 0.54 2.63 13.75
N MET A 92 1.81 2.93 13.44
CA MET A 92 2.73 3.58 14.38
C MET A 92 2.26 4.98 14.77
N ALA A 93 1.80 5.79 13.81
CA ALA A 93 1.24 7.11 14.08
C ALA A 93 0.01 7.03 14.99
N ALA A 94 -0.89 6.10 14.73
CA ALA A 94 -2.06 5.86 15.55
C ALA A 94 -1.69 5.45 16.98
N ALA A 95 -0.70 4.57 17.14
CA ALA A 95 -0.21 4.15 18.45
C ALA A 95 0.40 5.32 19.25
N LYS A 96 1.17 6.20 18.60
CA LYS A 96 1.75 7.39 19.25
C LYS A 96 0.69 8.40 19.72
N ILE A 97 -0.33 8.63 18.90
CA ILE A 97 -1.46 9.49 19.28
C ILE A 97 -2.25 8.87 20.44
N GLU A 98 -2.52 7.58 20.39
CA GLU A 98 -3.22 6.87 21.48
C GLU A 98 -2.44 6.91 22.80
N ALA A 99 -1.10 6.83 22.74
CA ALA A 99 -0.19 6.95 23.88
C ALA A 99 -0.06 8.39 24.41
N GLY A 100 -0.56 9.39 23.67
CA GLY A 100 -0.43 10.81 24.03
C GLY A 100 0.96 11.41 23.76
N GLU A 101 1.78 10.76 22.91
CA GLU A 101 3.10 11.28 22.51
C GLU A 101 3.00 12.42 21.49
N ALA A 102 1.89 12.47 20.73
CA ALA A 102 1.60 13.52 19.76
C ALA A 102 0.10 13.64 19.58
N ASP A 103 -0.36 14.84 19.19
CA ASP A 103 -1.76 15.12 18.90
C ASP A 103 -2.08 15.08 17.39
N VAL A 104 -1.08 15.31 16.54
CA VAL A 104 -1.28 15.36 15.09
C VAL A 104 -0.05 14.84 14.35
N ILE A 105 -0.25 13.83 13.52
CA ILE A 105 0.79 13.15 12.74
C ILE A 105 0.33 13.00 11.29
N ILE A 106 1.22 13.26 10.33
CA ILE A 106 1.04 12.84 8.95
C ILE A 106 1.78 11.51 8.77
N ALA A 107 1.07 10.49 8.30
CA ALA A 107 1.61 9.16 8.08
C ALA A 107 1.23 8.62 6.70
N GLY A 108 2.06 7.74 6.16
CA GLY A 108 1.84 7.16 4.84
C GLY A 108 3.15 6.73 4.22
N GLY A 109 3.41 7.11 2.98
CA GLY A 109 4.69 6.81 2.38
C GLY A 109 4.77 7.20 0.91
N PHE A 110 5.91 6.93 0.34
CA PHE A 110 6.22 7.23 -1.06
C PHE A 110 7.25 6.25 -1.60
N GLU A 111 7.25 6.08 -2.91
CA GLU A 111 8.19 5.21 -3.59
C GLU A 111 8.46 5.71 -5.00
N SER A 112 9.68 5.48 -5.50
CA SER A 112 10.02 5.62 -6.90
C SER A 112 10.91 4.46 -7.32
N THR A 113 10.33 3.46 -7.98
CA THR A 113 11.10 2.38 -8.59
C THR A 113 11.85 2.86 -9.83
N SER A 114 11.39 3.94 -10.45
CA SER A 114 12.07 4.59 -11.58
C SER A 114 13.45 5.16 -11.20
N THR A 115 13.60 5.65 -9.98
CA THR A 115 14.82 6.32 -9.50
C THR A 115 15.50 5.59 -8.35
N GLN A 116 15.08 4.36 -8.04
CA GLN A 116 15.69 3.57 -6.96
C GLN A 116 17.20 3.39 -7.18
N PRO A 117 18.02 3.46 -6.13
CA PRO A 117 19.44 3.26 -6.25
C PRO A 117 19.78 1.79 -6.58
N ARG A 118 20.84 1.60 -7.34
CA ARG A 118 21.47 0.28 -7.46
C ARG A 118 22.24 0.00 -6.18
N ARG A 119 22.06 -1.19 -5.62
CA ARG A 119 22.69 -1.61 -4.37
C ARG A 119 23.75 -2.67 -4.65
N GLY A 120 24.85 -2.62 -3.93
CA GLY A 120 25.91 -3.63 -3.99
C GLY A 120 26.48 -3.86 -2.59
N TYR A 121 27.07 -5.04 -2.37
CA TYR A 121 27.74 -5.33 -1.12
C TYR A 121 29.18 -4.81 -1.12
N ASN A 122 29.65 -4.39 0.04
CA ASN A 122 31.07 -4.07 0.26
C ASN A 122 31.91 -5.35 0.18
N ALA A 123 33.19 -5.21 -0.20
CA ALA A 123 34.13 -6.34 -0.37
C ALA A 123 34.30 -7.23 0.88
N ASN A 124 33.97 -6.72 2.07
CA ASN A 124 34.02 -7.49 3.31
C ASN A 124 32.73 -8.29 3.58
N HIS A 125 31.70 -8.15 2.75
CA HIS A 125 30.44 -8.85 2.95
C HIS A 125 30.47 -10.26 2.33
N PRO A 126 29.94 -11.30 3.01
CA PRO A 126 29.96 -12.68 2.48
C PRO A 126 29.28 -12.84 1.12
N ASP A 127 28.25 -12.01 0.83
CA ASP A 127 27.53 -12.03 -0.45
C ASP A 127 28.16 -11.08 -1.50
N TYR A 128 29.39 -10.56 -1.28
CA TYR A 128 30.07 -9.72 -2.26
C TYR A 128 30.40 -10.50 -3.53
N LYS A 129 30.06 -9.95 -4.68
CA LYS A 129 30.30 -10.53 -6.00
C LYS A 129 30.90 -9.49 -6.97
N GLY A 130 31.92 -8.77 -6.50
CA GLY A 130 32.52 -7.71 -7.29
C GLY A 130 31.58 -6.51 -7.46
N GLU A 131 31.43 -6.03 -8.69
CA GLU A 131 30.59 -4.88 -9.02
C GLU A 131 29.12 -5.23 -9.31
N GLU A 132 28.72 -6.48 -9.04
CA GLU A 132 27.32 -6.88 -9.21
C GLU A 132 26.40 -6.06 -8.30
N THR A 133 25.28 -5.60 -8.88
CA THR A 133 24.25 -4.85 -8.16
C THR A 133 22.94 -5.63 -8.15
N TYR A 134 22.12 -5.35 -7.15
CA TYR A 134 20.77 -5.93 -7.02
C TYR A 134 19.72 -4.85 -6.82
N SER A 135 18.49 -5.12 -7.22
CA SER A 135 17.32 -4.25 -7.02
C SER A 135 16.41 -4.77 -5.92
N VAL A 136 16.29 -6.08 -5.79
CA VAL A 136 15.47 -6.72 -4.74
C VAL A 136 16.32 -6.98 -3.50
N ALA A 137 15.91 -6.47 -2.35
CA ALA A 137 16.59 -6.68 -1.08
C ALA A 137 16.54 -8.17 -0.65
N LYS A 138 17.53 -8.59 0.13
CA LYS A 138 17.51 -9.92 0.78
C LYS A 138 16.61 -9.86 2.02
N PHE A 139 15.48 -10.56 1.98
CA PHE A 139 14.51 -10.64 3.09
C PHE A 139 14.22 -12.08 3.55
N MET A 140 14.98 -13.05 3.06
CA MET A 140 14.95 -14.43 3.53
C MET A 140 16.37 -14.95 3.75
N PRO A 141 16.66 -15.68 4.84
CA PRO A 141 17.96 -16.32 5.03
C PRO A 141 18.29 -17.27 3.88
N GLY A 142 19.52 -17.17 3.35
CA GLY A 142 20.01 -18.07 2.30
C GLY A 142 19.43 -17.86 0.91
N ILE A 143 18.43 -16.99 0.74
CA ILE A 143 17.77 -16.75 -0.55
C ILE A 143 17.88 -15.27 -0.90
N HIS A 144 18.53 -14.98 -2.04
CA HIS A 144 18.61 -13.64 -2.60
C HIS A 144 18.52 -13.73 -4.13
N ARG A 145 17.34 -13.50 -4.68
CA ARG A 145 17.04 -13.55 -6.11
C ARG A 145 16.07 -12.44 -6.50
N GLU A 146 16.25 -11.86 -7.67
CA GLU A 146 15.36 -10.82 -8.22
C GLU A 146 13.92 -11.33 -8.43
N THR A 147 13.75 -12.64 -8.66
CA THR A 147 12.47 -13.29 -8.94
C THR A 147 11.70 -13.78 -7.70
N VAL A 148 12.29 -13.63 -6.51
CA VAL A 148 11.81 -14.30 -5.29
C VAL A 148 10.34 -14.01 -4.95
N MET A 149 9.81 -12.82 -5.26
CA MET A 149 8.41 -12.49 -5.02
C MET A 149 7.46 -13.18 -6.02
N LEU A 150 7.88 -13.29 -7.28
CA LEU A 150 7.16 -14.03 -8.32
C LEU A 150 7.13 -15.53 -8.01
N GLU A 151 8.28 -16.07 -7.55
CA GLU A 151 8.38 -17.46 -7.08
C GLU A 151 7.48 -17.72 -5.87
N GLY A 152 7.38 -16.75 -4.95
CA GLY A 152 6.49 -16.84 -3.80
C GLY A 152 5.01 -16.86 -4.19
N ALA A 153 4.60 -16.10 -5.20
CA ALA A 153 3.24 -16.14 -5.73
C ALA A 153 2.93 -17.48 -6.43
N GLU A 154 3.88 -17.98 -7.23
CA GLU A 154 3.80 -19.29 -7.90
C GLU A 154 3.63 -20.43 -6.87
N LEU A 155 4.51 -20.44 -5.85
CA LEU A 155 4.47 -21.45 -4.79
C LEU A 155 3.20 -21.35 -3.94
N THR A 156 2.71 -20.12 -3.71
CA THR A 156 1.43 -19.93 -3.01
C THR A 156 0.29 -20.55 -3.81
N ALA A 157 0.23 -20.28 -5.12
CA ALA A 157 -0.80 -20.86 -6.00
C ALA A 157 -0.72 -22.38 -6.02
N GLU A 158 0.49 -22.96 -6.09
CA GLU A 158 0.70 -24.40 -6.05
C GLU A 158 0.20 -25.02 -4.74
N ARG A 159 0.63 -24.51 -3.59
CA ARG A 159 0.29 -25.04 -2.26
C ARG A 159 -1.19 -24.90 -1.92
N GLU A 160 -1.83 -23.85 -2.40
CA GLU A 160 -3.26 -23.58 -2.17
C GLU A 160 -4.14 -24.11 -3.32
N HIS A 161 -3.56 -24.80 -4.30
CA HIS A 161 -4.27 -25.35 -5.46
C HIS A 161 -5.11 -24.28 -6.20
N ILE A 162 -4.52 -23.09 -6.39
CA ILE A 162 -5.16 -21.96 -7.09
C ILE A 162 -4.75 -21.99 -8.57
N SER A 163 -5.74 -22.02 -9.45
CA SER A 163 -5.54 -21.99 -10.89
C SER A 163 -5.60 -20.56 -11.45
N ARG A 164 -5.06 -20.36 -12.66
CA ARG A 164 -5.24 -19.12 -13.42
C ARG A 164 -6.71 -18.80 -13.67
N ALA A 165 -7.51 -19.83 -14.01
CA ALA A 165 -8.94 -19.66 -14.25
C ALA A 165 -9.69 -19.12 -13.02
N GLU A 166 -9.20 -19.38 -11.81
CA GLU A 166 -9.76 -18.85 -10.57
C GLU A 166 -9.27 -17.42 -10.27
N SER A 167 -8.07 -17.06 -10.69
CA SER A 167 -7.48 -15.74 -10.46
C SER A 167 -7.85 -14.70 -11.53
N ASP A 168 -8.03 -15.10 -12.78
CA ASP A 168 -8.30 -14.20 -13.92
C ASP A 168 -9.54 -13.33 -13.74
N PRO A 169 -10.66 -13.77 -13.16
CA PRO A 169 -11.80 -12.92 -12.86
C PRO A 169 -11.46 -11.72 -11.94
N TRP A 170 -10.53 -11.89 -11.00
CA TRP A 170 -10.07 -10.83 -10.11
C TRP A 170 -9.25 -9.78 -10.85
N VAL A 171 -8.37 -10.21 -11.77
CA VAL A 171 -7.63 -9.29 -12.66
C VAL A 171 -8.59 -8.44 -13.48
N LEU A 172 -9.57 -9.08 -14.13
CA LEU A 172 -10.59 -8.39 -14.93
C LEU A 172 -11.40 -7.42 -14.07
N ARG A 173 -11.80 -7.84 -12.88
CA ARG A 173 -12.57 -7.04 -11.93
C ARG A 173 -11.77 -5.80 -11.48
N SER A 174 -10.51 -5.97 -11.08
CA SER A 174 -9.66 -4.87 -10.63
C SER A 174 -9.53 -3.79 -11.69
N HIS A 175 -9.20 -4.15 -12.93
CA HIS A 175 -9.11 -3.19 -14.05
C HIS A 175 -10.44 -2.55 -14.42
N LYS A 176 -11.55 -3.30 -14.40
CA LYS A 176 -12.89 -2.79 -14.70
C LYS A 176 -13.30 -1.73 -13.68
N LEU A 177 -13.15 -2.03 -12.39
CA LEU A 177 -13.53 -1.11 -11.31
C LEU A 177 -12.64 0.13 -11.28
N ALA A 178 -11.33 -0.02 -11.50
CA ALA A 178 -10.41 1.11 -11.57
C ALA A 178 -10.70 2.02 -12.77
N ALA A 179 -11.00 1.45 -13.93
CA ALA A 179 -11.40 2.22 -15.12
C ALA A 179 -12.71 2.98 -14.90
N GLN A 180 -13.69 2.35 -14.25
CA GLN A 180 -14.95 3.00 -13.90
C GLN A 180 -14.72 4.14 -12.88
N ALA A 181 -13.94 3.90 -11.83
CA ALA A 181 -13.62 4.90 -10.82
C ALA A 181 -12.91 6.13 -11.43
N ALA A 182 -12.01 5.90 -12.38
CA ALA A 182 -11.31 6.96 -13.11
C ALA A 182 -12.27 7.76 -14.01
N ALA A 183 -13.18 7.09 -14.72
CA ALA A 183 -14.17 7.73 -15.59
C ALA A 183 -15.17 8.57 -14.82
N ASP A 184 -15.60 8.10 -13.65
CA ASP A 184 -16.57 8.78 -12.77
C ASP A 184 -15.94 9.87 -11.90
N GLY A 185 -14.60 9.98 -11.88
CA GLY A 185 -13.87 10.86 -10.96
C GLY A 185 -14.07 10.52 -9.48
N ALA A 186 -14.41 9.26 -9.16
CA ALA A 186 -14.79 8.82 -7.81
C ALA A 186 -13.71 9.01 -6.74
N LEU A 187 -12.46 9.12 -7.14
CA LEU A 187 -11.30 9.32 -6.28
C LEU A 187 -10.63 10.70 -6.47
N SER A 188 -11.22 11.59 -7.27
CA SER A 188 -10.60 12.87 -7.65
C SER A 188 -10.29 13.79 -6.47
N ASP A 189 -11.09 13.76 -5.42
CA ASP A 189 -10.95 14.58 -4.21
C ASP A 189 -9.79 14.16 -3.28
N ILE A 190 -9.24 12.95 -3.52
CA ILE A 190 -8.06 12.44 -2.80
C ILE A 190 -6.79 12.40 -3.67
N ILE A 191 -6.85 12.87 -4.92
CA ILE A 191 -5.71 12.83 -5.85
C ILE A 191 -5.11 14.23 -6.02
N VAL A 192 -3.78 14.29 -5.94
CA VAL A 192 -2.97 15.48 -6.26
C VAL A 192 -2.26 15.25 -7.58
N SER A 193 -2.50 16.14 -8.55
CA SER A 193 -1.70 16.18 -9.77
C SER A 193 -0.37 16.88 -9.49
N CYS A 194 0.72 16.17 -9.71
CA CYS A 194 2.07 16.71 -9.57
C CYS A 194 2.98 16.18 -10.69
N PHE A 195 4.03 16.91 -11.01
CA PHE A 195 5.01 16.55 -12.04
C PHE A 195 4.40 16.13 -13.39
N GLY A 196 3.28 16.76 -13.77
CA GLY A 196 2.62 16.52 -15.06
C GLY A 196 1.77 15.25 -15.13
N ALA A 197 1.60 14.50 -14.06
CA ALA A 197 0.72 13.34 -14.04
C ALA A 197 -0.75 13.77 -14.08
N VAL A 198 -1.54 13.14 -14.96
CA VAL A 198 -2.96 13.42 -15.18
C VAL A 198 -3.86 12.19 -15.06
N ARG A 199 -3.26 11.01 -14.83
CA ARG A 199 -3.97 9.74 -14.67
C ARG A 199 -3.09 8.69 -13.98
N ASP A 200 -3.71 7.68 -13.42
CA ASP A 200 -3.06 6.44 -13.00
C ASP A 200 -2.68 5.64 -14.26
N GLU A 201 -1.38 5.38 -14.48
CA GLU A 201 -0.88 4.81 -15.74
C GLU A 201 -1.09 3.30 -15.87
N GLY A 202 -1.29 2.59 -14.75
CA GLY A 202 -1.44 1.14 -14.70
C GLY A 202 -2.77 0.63 -15.25
N ILE A 203 -3.84 1.43 -15.21
CA ILE A 203 -5.20 1.00 -15.57
C ILE A 203 -5.30 0.59 -17.05
N ARG A 204 -5.88 -0.58 -17.30
CA ARG A 204 -6.10 -1.14 -18.64
C ARG A 204 -7.61 -1.32 -18.90
N PRO A 205 -8.31 -0.29 -19.43
CA PRO A 205 -9.77 -0.35 -19.63
C PRO A 205 -10.22 -1.46 -20.59
N LYS A 206 -9.31 -1.96 -21.45
CA LYS A 206 -9.57 -3.02 -22.44
C LYS A 206 -9.05 -4.39 -21.99
N MET A 207 -8.78 -4.57 -20.67
CA MET A 207 -8.41 -5.90 -20.14
C MET A 207 -9.53 -6.90 -20.44
N SER A 208 -9.18 -8.09 -20.91
CA SER A 208 -10.15 -9.10 -21.35
C SER A 208 -9.60 -10.50 -21.18
N GLN A 209 -10.47 -11.51 -21.05
CA GLN A 209 -10.06 -12.90 -20.96
C GLN A 209 -9.19 -13.33 -22.14
N ARG A 210 -9.55 -12.90 -23.36
CA ARG A 210 -8.75 -13.18 -24.57
C ARG A 210 -7.31 -12.67 -24.46
N LEU A 211 -7.09 -11.55 -23.76
CA LEU A 211 -5.74 -11.05 -23.50
C LEU A 211 -5.04 -11.94 -22.47
N LEU A 212 -5.72 -12.29 -21.37
CA LEU A 212 -5.17 -13.13 -20.30
C LEU A 212 -4.77 -14.51 -20.80
N ASP A 213 -5.58 -15.14 -21.66
CA ASP A 213 -5.32 -16.46 -22.25
C ASP A 213 -4.02 -16.51 -23.07
N ARG A 214 -3.56 -15.35 -23.56
CA ARG A 214 -2.36 -15.25 -24.42
C ARG A 214 -1.09 -14.90 -23.63
N LEU A 215 -1.22 -14.53 -22.37
CA LEU A 215 -0.05 -14.13 -21.58
C LEU A 215 0.73 -15.38 -21.13
N PRO A 216 2.03 -15.44 -21.45
CA PRO A 216 2.90 -16.49 -20.92
C PRO A 216 3.16 -16.28 -19.42
N CYS A 217 3.57 -17.34 -18.75
CA CYS A 217 4.14 -17.20 -17.40
C CYS A 217 5.44 -16.40 -17.45
N VAL A 218 5.66 -15.58 -16.40
CA VAL A 218 6.88 -14.74 -16.31
C VAL A 218 8.10 -15.51 -15.81
N LEU A 219 7.89 -16.64 -15.12
CA LEU A 219 8.95 -17.53 -14.67
C LEU A 219 9.12 -18.69 -15.63
N GLU A 220 10.34 -19.06 -15.91
CA GLU A 220 10.66 -20.27 -16.67
C GLU A 220 10.12 -21.50 -15.92
N GLY A 221 9.33 -22.34 -16.60
CA GLY A 221 8.65 -23.47 -15.99
C GLY A 221 7.46 -23.13 -15.07
N GLY A 222 7.15 -21.83 -14.89
CA GLY A 222 5.99 -21.38 -14.13
C GLY A 222 4.66 -21.81 -14.76
N ARG A 223 3.61 -21.87 -13.93
CA ARG A 223 2.27 -22.32 -14.35
C ARG A 223 1.17 -21.32 -14.03
N PHE A 224 1.43 -20.39 -13.10
CA PHE A 224 0.44 -19.45 -12.58
C PHE A 224 0.76 -18.00 -12.91
N THR A 225 1.93 -17.50 -12.49
CA THR A 225 2.25 -16.08 -12.48
C THR A 225 2.52 -15.54 -13.87
N ASN A 226 1.79 -14.50 -14.27
CA ASN A 226 1.96 -13.81 -15.54
C ASN A 226 1.93 -12.29 -15.35
N ALA A 227 2.15 -11.52 -16.41
CA ALA A 227 2.22 -10.06 -16.37
C ALA A 227 0.90 -9.36 -16.00
N ALA A 228 -0.24 -10.07 -15.91
CA ALA A 228 -1.52 -9.47 -15.56
C ALA A 228 -1.98 -9.85 -14.14
N ASN A 229 -1.57 -11.01 -13.61
CA ASN A 229 -1.93 -11.45 -12.26
C ASN A 229 -0.85 -11.16 -11.20
N ALA A 230 0.21 -10.45 -11.60
CA ALA A 230 1.20 -9.79 -10.73
C ALA A 230 1.09 -8.28 -10.93
N CYS A 231 1.13 -7.51 -9.86
CA CYS A 231 1.14 -6.05 -9.94
C CYS A 231 2.42 -5.55 -10.64
N LEU A 232 2.33 -4.35 -11.18
CA LEU A 232 3.50 -3.65 -11.72
C LEU A 232 4.27 -2.96 -10.57
N THR A 233 5.54 -2.69 -10.80
CA THR A 233 6.34 -1.80 -9.95
C THR A 233 6.08 -0.35 -10.36
N ASN A 234 5.93 0.54 -9.41
CA ASN A 234 5.36 1.85 -9.64
C ASN A 234 6.01 2.96 -8.82
N ASP A 235 5.73 4.18 -9.25
CA ASP A 235 6.08 5.40 -8.56
C ASP A 235 4.81 6.03 -7.98
N GLY A 236 4.84 6.49 -6.74
CA GLY A 236 3.68 7.13 -6.12
C GLY A 236 3.93 7.56 -4.68
N ALA A 237 3.06 8.44 -4.18
CA ALA A 237 3.07 8.89 -2.79
C ALA A 237 1.63 8.99 -2.27
N ALA A 238 1.43 8.68 -0.99
CA ALA A 238 0.17 8.85 -0.32
C ALA A 238 0.38 9.10 1.18
N PHE A 239 -0.38 10.05 1.72
CA PHE A 239 -0.33 10.40 3.12
C PHE A 239 -1.72 10.63 3.68
N VAL A 240 -1.91 10.26 4.93
CA VAL A 240 -3.10 10.53 5.73
C VAL A 240 -2.75 11.42 6.91
N LEU A 241 -3.69 12.25 7.31
CA LEU A 241 -3.64 13.07 8.51
C LEU A 241 -4.38 12.36 9.62
N LEU A 242 -3.65 12.06 10.69
CA LEU A 242 -4.19 11.52 11.93
C LEU A 242 -4.12 12.58 13.03
N ALA A 243 -5.15 12.64 13.86
CA ALA A 243 -5.19 13.56 14.99
C ALA A 243 -5.82 12.91 16.23
N SER A 244 -5.46 13.42 17.43
CA SER A 244 -6.21 13.14 18.64
C SER A 244 -7.62 13.77 18.53
N GLU A 245 -8.59 13.20 19.23
CA GLU A 245 -9.97 13.73 19.25
C GLU A 245 -10.01 15.17 19.78
N GLY A 246 -9.17 15.45 20.79
CA GLY A 246 -9.02 16.80 21.36
C GLY A 246 -8.47 17.80 20.34
N TYR A 247 -7.42 17.44 19.60
CA TYR A 247 -6.85 18.28 18.57
C TYR A 247 -7.82 18.50 17.40
N ALA A 248 -8.45 17.44 16.92
CA ALA A 248 -9.43 17.53 15.84
C ALA A 248 -10.57 18.50 16.19
N LYS A 249 -11.10 18.43 17.42
CA LYS A 249 -12.14 19.33 17.91
C LYS A 249 -11.64 20.78 18.03
N ALA A 250 -10.47 20.99 18.63
CA ALA A 250 -9.91 22.32 18.84
C ALA A 250 -9.60 23.05 17.51
N HIS A 251 -9.27 22.31 16.46
CA HIS A 251 -8.94 22.85 15.13
C HIS A 251 -10.08 22.71 14.11
N ASN A 252 -11.29 22.31 14.54
CA ASN A 252 -12.46 22.13 13.68
C ASN A 252 -12.19 21.20 12.46
N LEU A 253 -11.38 20.14 12.66
CA LEU A 253 -11.08 19.16 11.62
C LEU A 253 -12.25 18.18 11.48
N ALA A 254 -12.73 17.97 10.26
CA ALA A 254 -13.79 17.02 9.97
C ALA A 254 -13.25 15.59 10.08
N VAL A 255 -13.67 14.86 11.10
CA VAL A 255 -13.28 13.46 11.30
C VAL A 255 -14.06 12.58 10.33
N GLN A 256 -13.34 11.83 9.48
CA GLN A 256 -13.94 10.93 8.50
C GLN A 256 -14.12 9.51 9.06
N ALA A 257 -13.17 9.07 9.88
CA ALA A 257 -13.19 7.77 10.54
C ALA A 257 -12.34 7.79 11.82
N LYS A 258 -12.49 6.76 12.65
CA LYS A 258 -11.57 6.45 13.76
C LYS A 258 -10.71 5.25 13.42
N VAL A 259 -9.43 5.29 13.74
CA VAL A 259 -8.58 4.10 13.70
C VAL A 259 -8.86 3.28 14.96
N ARG A 260 -9.36 2.06 14.79
CA ARG A 260 -9.81 1.22 15.92
C ARG A 260 -8.74 0.25 16.39
N HIS A 261 -8.14 -0.49 15.46
CA HIS A 261 -7.13 -1.49 15.74
C HIS A 261 -6.12 -1.59 14.59
N SER A 262 -4.93 -2.03 14.92
CA SER A 262 -3.93 -2.49 13.96
C SER A 262 -3.41 -3.86 14.38
N ALA A 263 -2.93 -4.64 13.44
CA ALA A 263 -2.29 -5.91 13.69
C ALA A 263 -1.18 -6.16 12.66
N ALA A 264 -0.14 -6.83 13.10
CA ALA A 264 0.88 -7.41 12.24
C ALA A 264 0.97 -8.92 12.51
N ALA A 265 1.30 -9.69 11.48
CA ALA A 265 1.49 -11.13 11.59
C ALA A 265 2.68 -11.58 10.75
N GLY A 266 3.46 -12.53 11.28
CA GLY A 266 4.51 -13.23 10.54
C GLY A 266 4.04 -14.60 10.08
N GLY A 267 4.53 -15.04 8.92
CA GLY A 267 4.25 -16.35 8.33
C GLY A 267 5.43 -16.88 7.55
N ASP A 268 5.22 -17.96 6.79
CA ASP A 268 6.25 -18.55 5.93
C ASP A 268 6.69 -17.53 4.84
N PRO A 269 7.95 -17.10 4.85
CA PRO A 269 8.46 -16.12 3.89
C PRO A 269 8.43 -16.60 2.44
N LEU A 270 8.41 -17.92 2.21
CA LEU A 270 8.31 -18.50 0.87
C LEU A 270 6.93 -18.31 0.23
N VAL A 271 5.89 -18.07 1.03
CA VAL A 271 4.52 -17.84 0.57
C VAL A 271 3.98 -16.52 1.11
N SER A 272 4.77 -15.47 1.00
CA SER A 272 4.47 -14.12 1.50
C SER A 272 3.06 -13.62 1.16
N PRO A 273 2.43 -13.93 0.00
CA PRO A 273 1.04 -13.51 -0.28
C PRO A 273 0.02 -13.90 0.78
N LYS A 274 0.23 -15.00 1.51
CA LYS A 274 -0.67 -15.45 2.60
C LYS A 274 -0.67 -14.50 3.81
N SER A 275 0.36 -13.70 3.99
CA SER A 275 0.51 -12.86 5.18
C SER A 275 -0.56 -11.77 5.30
N ALA A 276 -1.18 -11.33 4.20
CA ALA A 276 -2.33 -10.41 4.26
C ALA A 276 -3.52 -11.03 5.01
N ILE A 277 -3.82 -12.30 4.73
CA ILE A 277 -4.91 -13.03 5.39
C ILE A 277 -4.57 -13.30 6.87
N LEU A 278 -3.30 -13.63 7.16
CA LEU A 278 -2.85 -13.82 8.54
C LEU A 278 -3.03 -12.53 9.36
N ALA A 279 -2.64 -11.38 8.80
CA ALA A 279 -2.80 -10.09 9.46
C ALA A 279 -4.27 -9.70 9.65
N LEU A 280 -5.15 -9.96 8.66
CA LEU A 280 -6.59 -9.74 8.80
C LEU A 280 -7.20 -10.59 9.91
N ASN A 281 -6.86 -11.89 9.97
CA ASN A 281 -7.34 -12.76 11.03
C ASN A 281 -6.90 -12.26 12.42
N ALA A 282 -5.63 -11.87 12.57
CA ALA A 282 -5.11 -11.29 13.81
C ALA A 282 -5.83 -9.97 14.16
N LEU A 283 -6.11 -9.12 13.16
CA LEU A 283 -6.85 -7.88 13.32
C LEU A 283 -8.28 -8.11 13.83
N LEU A 284 -9.03 -9.01 13.19
CA LEU A 284 -10.40 -9.34 13.55
C LEU A 284 -10.48 -9.97 14.96
N GLN A 285 -9.55 -10.88 15.28
CA GLN A 285 -9.43 -11.45 16.61
C GLN A 285 -9.17 -10.37 17.67
N ARG A 286 -8.23 -9.46 17.41
CA ARG A 286 -7.90 -8.35 18.31
C ARG A 286 -9.07 -7.38 18.50
N ALA A 287 -9.83 -7.13 17.44
CA ALA A 287 -11.00 -6.26 17.46
C ALA A 287 -12.24 -6.93 18.11
N GLY A 288 -12.24 -8.25 18.29
CA GLY A 288 -13.40 -9.00 18.74
C GLY A 288 -14.56 -8.97 17.73
N LEU A 289 -14.24 -8.84 16.43
CA LEU A 289 -15.22 -8.75 15.34
C LEU A 289 -15.18 -10.01 14.46
N SER A 290 -16.37 -10.43 14.00
CA SER A 290 -16.49 -11.35 12.88
C SER A 290 -16.25 -10.62 11.55
N HIS A 291 -15.74 -11.33 10.54
CA HIS A 291 -15.63 -10.76 9.19
C HIS A 291 -16.97 -10.27 8.64
N THR A 292 -18.09 -10.87 9.05
CA THR A 292 -19.44 -10.47 8.62
C THR A 292 -19.88 -9.09 9.14
N GLN A 293 -19.14 -8.51 10.08
CA GLN A 293 -19.36 -7.16 10.60
C GLN A 293 -18.52 -6.10 9.87
N ILE A 294 -17.68 -6.51 8.93
CA ILE A 294 -16.85 -5.61 8.12
C ILE A 294 -17.57 -5.34 6.80
N ASP A 295 -17.84 -4.06 6.54
CA ASP A 295 -18.57 -3.62 5.35
C ASP A 295 -17.68 -3.52 4.10
N CYS A 296 -16.41 -3.13 4.27
CA CYS A 296 -15.45 -2.99 3.20
C CYS A 296 -14.09 -3.55 3.57
N PHE A 297 -13.45 -4.20 2.59
CA PHE A 297 -12.08 -4.66 2.67
C PHE A 297 -11.26 -4.05 1.54
N GLU A 298 -10.06 -3.58 1.85
CA GLU A 298 -9.07 -3.15 0.86
C GLU A 298 -7.76 -3.90 1.09
N LEU A 299 -7.44 -4.82 0.19
CA LEU A 299 -6.19 -5.55 0.22
C LEU A 299 -5.30 -5.08 -0.93
N ASN A 300 -4.00 -5.03 -0.65
CA ASN A 300 -3.03 -4.75 -1.70
C ASN A 300 -2.88 -5.99 -2.60
N GLU A 301 -3.43 -5.90 -3.81
CA GLU A 301 -3.38 -6.95 -4.84
C GLU A 301 -1.99 -7.06 -5.47
N ALA A 302 -0.95 -7.34 -4.66
CA ALA A 302 0.38 -7.55 -5.22
C ALA A 302 0.40 -8.72 -6.23
N PHE A 303 -0.44 -9.70 -6.01
CA PHE A 303 -0.67 -10.85 -6.89
C PHE A 303 -2.12 -11.27 -6.75
N ALA A 304 -2.77 -11.67 -7.84
CA ALA A 304 -4.16 -12.14 -7.85
C ALA A 304 -4.41 -13.39 -6.97
N VAL A 305 -3.38 -14.11 -6.59
CA VAL A 305 -3.48 -15.17 -5.59
C VAL A 305 -4.00 -14.66 -4.25
N ILE A 306 -3.73 -13.39 -3.89
CA ILE A 306 -4.22 -12.77 -2.65
C ILE A 306 -5.74 -12.61 -2.70
N ASP A 307 -6.29 -12.24 -3.85
CA ASP A 307 -7.74 -12.08 -4.04
C ASP A 307 -8.47 -13.41 -3.88
N VAL A 308 -7.91 -14.47 -4.44
CA VAL A 308 -8.46 -15.83 -4.29
C VAL A 308 -8.38 -16.28 -2.83
N LEU A 309 -7.25 -16.07 -2.17
CA LEU A 309 -7.09 -16.37 -0.73
C LEU A 309 -8.11 -15.59 0.11
N PHE A 310 -8.34 -14.32 -0.22
CA PHE A 310 -9.34 -13.49 0.45
C PHE A 310 -10.75 -14.05 0.26
N SER A 311 -11.16 -14.35 -0.98
CA SER A 311 -12.51 -14.85 -1.26
C SER A 311 -12.81 -16.19 -0.58
N ARG A 312 -11.78 -17.04 -0.45
CA ARG A 312 -11.90 -18.34 0.25
C ARG A 312 -11.96 -18.15 1.77
N ALA A 313 -11.20 -17.20 2.33
CA ALA A 313 -11.16 -16.93 3.77
C ALA A 313 -12.38 -16.13 4.27
N PHE A 314 -12.92 -15.25 3.43
CA PHE A 314 -13.99 -14.31 3.76
C PHE A 314 -15.08 -14.29 2.67
N PRO A 315 -15.81 -15.40 2.49
CA PRO A 315 -16.83 -15.52 1.43
C PRO A 315 -17.97 -14.51 1.62
N GLY A 316 -18.53 -14.04 0.50
CA GLY A 316 -19.67 -13.10 0.49
C GLY A 316 -19.28 -11.63 0.66
N HIS A 317 -18.00 -11.29 0.56
CA HIS A 317 -17.52 -9.91 0.66
C HIS A 317 -17.08 -9.30 -0.68
N GLU A 318 -17.32 -9.97 -1.80
CA GLU A 318 -16.85 -9.56 -3.12
C GLU A 318 -17.29 -8.13 -3.48
N ASP A 319 -18.52 -7.75 -3.13
CA ASP A 319 -19.06 -6.40 -3.40
C ASP A 319 -18.41 -5.29 -2.56
N GLY A 320 -17.93 -5.63 -1.37
CA GLY A 320 -17.23 -4.71 -0.45
C GLY A 320 -15.71 -4.75 -0.56
N TYR A 321 -15.17 -5.59 -1.45
CA TYR A 321 -13.76 -5.81 -1.62
C TYR A 321 -13.19 -4.95 -2.75
N ASN A 322 -12.14 -4.17 -2.46
CA ASN A 322 -11.44 -3.32 -3.44
C ASN A 322 -12.43 -2.62 -4.39
N VAL A 323 -13.35 -1.83 -3.79
CA VAL A 323 -14.56 -1.29 -4.46
C VAL A 323 -14.23 -0.43 -5.68
N PHE A 324 -13.05 0.16 -5.71
CA PHE A 324 -12.55 0.98 -6.82
C PHE A 324 -11.47 0.29 -7.65
N GLY A 325 -11.31 -1.05 -7.51
CA GLY A 325 -10.17 -1.78 -8.04
C GLY A 325 -8.94 -1.67 -7.14
N GLY A 326 -7.91 -2.47 -7.37
CA GLY A 326 -6.72 -2.54 -6.54
C GLY A 326 -5.40 -2.50 -7.31
N ALA A 327 -4.33 -2.97 -6.70
CA ALA A 327 -2.98 -2.83 -7.20
C ALA A 327 -2.71 -3.55 -8.54
N LEU A 328 -3.47 -4.58 -8.90
CA LEU A 328 -3.39 -5.21 -10.21
C LEU A 328 -3.67 -4.19 -11.33
N ALA A 329 -4.56 -3.23 -11.07
CA ALA A 329 -4.92 -2.18 -12.02
C ALA A 329 -4.11 -0.90 -11.82
N TYR A 330 -4.02 -0.40 -10.59
CA TYR A 330 -3.33 0.86 -10.31
C TYR A 330 -1.82 0.73 -10.31
N GLY A 331 -1.31 -0.43 -9.87
CA GLY A 331 0.10 -0.65 -9.59
C GLY A 331 0.44 -0.56 -8.10
N HIS A 332 1.72 -0.79 -7.78
CA HIS A 332 2.17 -1.00 -6.41
C HIS A 332 3.44 -0.18 -6.10
N PRO A 333 3.31 1.11 -5.74
CA PRO A 333 4.42 1.89 -5.19
C PRO A 333 4.62 1.51 -3.71
N TYR A 334 5.40 0.49 -3.45
CA TYR A 334 5.58 -0.25 -2.18
C TYR A 334 5.31 0.55 -0.90
N GLY A 335 6.17 1.54 -0.59
CA GLY A 335 6.05 2.37 0.61
C GLY A 335 4.78 3.22 0.70
N ALA A 336 4.15 3.55 -0.44
CA ALA A 336 2.92 4.33 -0.49
C ALA A 336 1.65 3.48 -0.42
N SER A 337 1.70 2.20 -0.82
CA SER A 337 0.52 1.38 -1.08
C SER A 337 -0.40 1.23 0.12
N GLY A 338 0.16 1.11 1.33
CA GLY A 338 -0.64 1.02 2.55
C GLY A 338 -1.54 2.24 2.79
N ALA A 339 -1.03 3.44 2.55
CA ALA A 339 -1.80 4.68 2.66
C ALA A 339 -2.78 4.83 1.48
N ILE A 340 -2.43 4.38 0.26
CA ILE A 340 -3.32 4.38 -0.91
C ILE A 340 -4.56 3.54 -0.62
N ILE A 341 -4.39 2.29 -0.19
CA ILE A 341 -5.52 1.40 0.10
C ILE A 341 -6.36 1.91 1.28
N LEU A 342 -5.75 2.58 2.27
CA LEU A 342 -6.50 3.18 3.37
C LEU A 342 -7.38 4.34 2.90
N LEU A 343 -6.88 5.18 1.99
CA LEU A 343 -7.67 6.23 1.36
C LEU A 343 -8.81 5.66 0.51
N HIS A 344 -8.54 4.60 -0.27
CA HIS A 344 -9.56 3.90 -1.04
C HIS A 344 -10.59 3.24 -0.11
N LEU A 345 -10.18 2.63 1.01
CA LEU A 345 -11.09 2.07 2.01
C LEU A 345 -12.04 3.10 2.59
N LEU A 346 -11.53 4.30 2.92
CA LEU A 346 -12.37 5.39 3.41
C LEU A 346 -13.42 5.79 2.36
N LYS A 347 -13.02 5.91 1.10
CA LYS A 347 -13.94 6.19 -0.02
C LYS A 347 -14.93 5.07 -0.26
N SER A 348 -14.50 3.81 -0.11
CA SER A 348 -15.35 2.62 -0.21
C SER A 348 -16.46 2.61 0.85
N LEU A 349 -16.10 2.90 2.10
CA LEU A 349 -17.07 3.06 3.19
C LEU A 349 -18.06 4.21 2.95
N GLN A 350 -17.57 5.35 2.46
CA GLN A 350 -18.44 6.49 2.10
C GLN A 350 -19.42 6.11 1.00
N LYS A 351 -18.95 5.48 -0.09
CA LYS A 351 -19.78 5.08 -1.23
C LYS A 351 -20.86 4.06 -0.84
N ARG A 352 -20.53 3.11 0.03
CA ARG A 352 -21.42 2.01 0.44
C ARG A 352 -22.27 2.32 1.67
N GLY A 353 -22.02 3.43 2.35
CA GLY A 353 -22.67 3.74 3.63
C GLY A 353 -22.21 2.79 4.75
N GLY A 354 -21.06 2.12 4.58
CA GLY A 354 -20.53 1.17 5.55
C GLY A 354 -19.96 1.84 6.79
N ARG A 355 -19.85 1.09 7.87
CA ARG A 355 -19.32 1.52 9.17
C ARG A 355 -17.89 1.04 9.38
N PHE A 356 -17.66 -0.25 9.29
CA PHE A 356 -16.34 -0.86 9.53
C PHE A 356 -15.63 -1.20 8.24
N GLY A 357 -14.35 -0.84 8.16
CA GLY A 357 -13.48 -1.20 7.03
C GLY A 357 -12.14 -1.73 7.50
N ALA A 358 -11.61 -2.73 6.82
CA ALA A 358 -10.32 -3.33 7.09
C ALA A 358 -9.40 -3.25 5.87
N ALA A 359 -8.18 -2.73 6.08
CA ALA A 359 -7.11 -2.73 5.08
C ALA A 359 -6.04 -3.75 5.45
N SER A 360 -5.44 -4.41 4.45
CA SER A 360 -4.30 -5.31 4.69
C SER A 360 -3.32 -5.34 3.52
N VAL A 361 -2.04 -5.53 3.87
CA VAL A 361 -0.92 -5.65 2.93
C VAL A 361 -0.10 -6.87 3.28
N ALA A 362 0.15 -7.72 2.28
CA ALA A 362 1.19 -8.74 2.35
C ALA A 362 2.54 -8.12 1.98
N ALA A 363 3.56 -8.35 2.77
CA ALA A 363 4.91 -7.85 2.54
C ALA A 363 5.92 -8.98 2.35
N ALA A 364 7.01 -8.67 1.65
CA ALA A 364 8.13 -9.57 1.47
C ALA A 364 8.67 -10.07 2.82
N GLY A 365 9.13 -11.34 2.86
CA GLY A 365 9.57 -11.97 4.10
C GLY A 365 8.44 -12.59 4.93
N GLY A 366 7.21 -12.69 4.39
CA GLY A 366 6.09 -13.33 5.05
C GLY A 366 5.44 -12.47 6.14
N VAL A 367 5.64 -11.16 6.10
CA VAL A 367 5.04 -10.21 7.04
C VAL A 367 3.74 -9.65 6.47
N GLY A 368 2.67 -9.62 7.27
CA GLY A 368 1.41 -8.94 6.94
C GLY A 368 1.13 -7.82 7.93
N THR A 369 0.56 -6.72 7.44
CA THR A 369 0.06 -5.62 8.26
C THR A 369 -1.42 -5.37 7.95
N ALA A 370 -2.22 -5.05 8.97
CA ALA A 370 -3.64 -4.76 8.81
C ALA A 370 -4.11 -3.64 9.73
N LEU A 371 -5.11 -2.90 9.30
CA LEU A 371 -5.70 -1.77 10.01
C LEU A 371 -7.23 -1.79 9.91
N LEU A 372 -7.91 -1.55 11.03
CA LEU A 372 -9.36 -1.41 11.13
C LEU A 372 -9.72 0.06 11.33
N ILE A 373 -10.61 0.56 10.51
CA ILE A 373 -11.22 1.89 10.70
C ILE A 373 -12.74 1.76 10.88
N GLU A 374 -13.29 2.70 11.63
CA GLU A 374 -14.73 2.89 11.81
C GLU A 374 -15.11 4.28 11.29
N ARG A 375 -15.95 4.33 10.24
CA ARG A 375 -16.44 5.59 9.67
C ARG A 375 -17.35 6.31 10.66
N CYS A 376 -17.20 7.62 10.75
CA CYS A 376 -18.05 8.52 11.56
C CYS A 376 -19.32 8.91 10.85
#